data_14f495bf86a71edd4d0e9a002e5c0d82
#
_entry.id   14f495bf86a71edd4d0e9a002e5c0d82
#
_cell.length_a   1.000
_cell.length_b   1.000
_cell.length_c   1.000
_cell.angle_alpha   90.00
_cell.angle_beta   90.00
_cell.angle_gamma   90.00
#
_symmetry.space_group_name_H-M   'P 1'
#
loop_
_entity.id
_entity.type
_entity.pdbx_description
1 polymer ?
#
loop_
_entity_poly.entity_id
_entity_poly.type
_entity_poly.pdbx_seq_one_letter_code
_entity_poly.pdbx_strand_id
1 'polypeptide(L)'
;MSDAELSTWMSDVLTEMPGCWFYERDGKNWDATQGVEHYRLKRRCYELLDATALSILDRSFKVSGAARTAEGMLVYSLDGTMKSGHADTTVGNSIVNMLVTYQALLDCGIHEAEIIVAGDDCLVVIPHDFDEVALRNAEANCGIVPESRKFRDVADVSFISGIWCNNQPGLLAFVPKPGRLLARLFWSVNPPGVKRLADFRHSIVAGLKRTCGGMPVIGAFLDANDVPGGNIVETGKKYGLLYKSDVVYDKPTILAWFCQRYGVSEGDVEDAERTLRGVAGRLGVVKHGILDRICEVDLADLPDRVLTAPAG
;
A
#
# COMPACT_ATOMS: atom_id res chain seq x y z
N MET A 1 -12.29 2.25 -3.38
CA MET A 1 -12.50 0.81 -3.69
C MET A 1 -12.12 0.00 -2.46
N SER A 2 -12.89 -1.04 -2.15
CA SER A 2 -12.56 -2.06 -1.13
C SER A 2 -11.58 -3.09 -1.69
N ASP A 3 -10.99 -3.92 -0.81
CA ASP A 3 -10.09 -5.00 -1.25
C ASP A 3 -10.79 -5.96 -2.25
N ALA A 4 -12.10 -6.20 -2.07
CA ALA A 4 -12.90 -7.03 -2.99
C ALA A 4 -13.10 -6.35 -4.36
N GLU A 5 -13.37 -5.05 -4.39
CA GLU A 5 -13.50 -4.29 -5.64
C GLU A 5 -12.17 -4.21 -6.39
N LEU A 6 -11.02 -4.12 -5.69
CA LEU A 6 -9.69 -4.19 -6.27
C LEU A 6 -9.39 -5.57 -6.87
N SER A 7 -9.85 -6.64 -6.21
CA SER A 7 -9.73 -8.02 -6.72
C SER A 7 -10.52 -8.19 -8.02
N THR A 8 -11.77 -7.74 -8.03
CA THR A 8 -12.66 -7.79 -9.20
C THR A 8 -12.09 -6.95 -10.35
N TRP A 9 -11.74 -5.71 -10.08
CA TRP A 9 -11.18 -4.80 -11.07
C TRP A 9 -9.96 -5.42 -11.79
N MET A 10 -9.00 -5.97 -11.05
CA MET A 10 -7.83 -6.58 -11.67
C MET A 10 -8.19 -7.83 -12.50
N SER A 11 -9.15 -8.63 -12.03
CA SER A 11 -9.60 -9.81 -12.77
C SER A 11 -10.29 -9.43 -14.09
N ASP A 12 -11.10 -8.36 -14.07
CA ASP A 12 -11.77 -7.83 -15.25
C ASP A 12 -10.74 -7.27 -16.24
N VAL A 13 -9.79 -6.47 -15.77
CA VAL A 13 -8.71 -5.90 -16.58
C VAL A 13 -7.87 -6.99 -17.25
N LEU A 14 -7.49 -8.05 -16.54
CA LEU A 14 -6.73 -9.16 -17.11
C LEU A 14 -7.53 -9.96 -18.16
N THR A 15 -8.84 -9.97 -18.03
CA THR A 15 -9.75 -10.62 -19.00
C THR A 15 -9.88 -9.77 -20.26
N GLU A 16 -10.01 -8.46 -20.12
CA GLU A 16 -10.20 -7.50 -21.22
C GLU A 16 -8.87 -7.20 -21.94
N MET A 17 -7.76 -7.20 -21.22
CA MET A 17 -6.41 -6.91 -21.73
C MET A 17 -5.45 -8.10 -21.53
N PRO A 18 -5.66 -9.24 -22.18
CA PRO A 18 -4.80 -10.40 -22.01
C PRO A 18 -3.37 -10.09 -22.46
N GLY A 19 -2.42 -10.37 -21.57
CA GLY A 19 -1.02 -10.11 -21.87
C GLY A 19 -0.62 -8.64 -21.77
N CYS A 20 -1.31 -7.85 -20.95
CA CYS A 20 -0.98 -6.45 -20.65
C CYS A 20 0.35 -6.29 -19.89
N TRP A 21 0.77 -5.06 -19.78
CA TRP A 21 1.90 -4.60 -18.99
C TRP A 21 1.41 -3.71 -17.86
N PHE A 22 2.17 -3.69 -16.78
CA PHE A 22 1.87 -2.89 -15.59
C PHE A 22 2.93 -1.81 -15.42
N TYR A 23 2.50 -0.60 -15.11
CA TYR A 23 3.33 0.51 -14.71
C TYR A 23 2.92 0.95 -13.30
N GLU A 24 3.73 0.53 -12.33
CA GLU A 24 3.59 0.95 -10.93
C GLU A 24 4.42 2.21 -10.72
N ARG A 25 3.83 3.23 -10.11
CA ARG A 25 4.52 4.47 -9.86
C ARG A 25 4.21 4.99 -8.47
N ASP A 26 5.27 5.37 -7.74
CA ASP A 26 5.24 6.18 -6.54
C ASP A 26 5.82 7.57 -6.84
N GLY A 27 5.23 8.60 -6.27
CA GLY A 27 5.70 9.97 -6.42
C GLY A 27 6.68 10.34 -5.31
N LYS A 28 7.97 10.49 -5.65
CA LYS A 28 8.96 10.91 -4.67
C LYS A 28 8.62 12.27 -4.08
N ASN A 29 8.41 12.31 -2.76
CA ASN A 29 7.98 13.52 -2.05
C ASN A 29 6.75 14.17 -2.70
N TRP A 30 5.77 13.38 -3.10
CA TRP A 30 4.59 13.79 -3.88
C TRP A 30 3.98 15.13 -3.44
N ASP A 31 3.69 15.29 -2.15
CA ASP A 31 3.08 16.50 -1.61
C ASP A 31 3.95 17.76 -1.85
N ALA A 32 5.27 17.61 -1.81
CA ALA A 32 6.22 18.71 -1.99
C ALA A 32 6.49 19.03 -3.46
N THR A 33 6.24 18.11 -4.39
CA THR A 33 6.37 18.36 -5.84
C THR A 33 5.21 19.14 -6.40
N GLN A 34 4.07 19.17 -5.70
CA GLN A 34 2.93 19.96 -6.13
C GLN A 34 3.19 21.47 -5.99
N GLY A 35 2.74 22.21 -6.98
CA GLY A 35 2.85 23.66 -7.03
C GLY A 35 1.55 24.31 -7.50
N VAL A 36 1.64 25.61 -7.81
CA VAL A 36 0.50 26.46 -8.17
C VAL A 36 -0.34 25.88 -9.32
N GLU A 37 0.31 25.28 -10.34
CA GLU A 37 -0.42 24.74 -11.50
C GLU A 37 -1.21 23.48 -11.11
N HIS A 38 -0.66 22.58 -10.30
CA HIS A 38 -1.37 21.43 -9.78
C HIS A 38 -2.57 21.86 -8.91
N TYR A 39 -2.38 22.92 -8.10
CA TYR A 39 -3.48 23.49 -7.33
C TYR A 39 -4.59 24.04 -8.24
N ARG A 40 -4.25 24.79 -9.30
CA ARG A 40 -5.22 25.34 -10.26
C ARG A 40 -6.00 24.24 -10.96
N LEU A 41 -5.30 23.19 -11.38
CA LEU A 41 -5.90 22.01 -12.02
C LEU A 41 -6.90 21.33 -11.07
N LYS A 42 -6.48 21.04 -9.85
CA LYS A 42 -7.32 20.46 -8.82
C LYS A 42 -8.53 21.36 -8.50
N ARG A 43 -8.31 22.66 -8.34
CA ARG A 43 -9.36 23.64 -8.09
C ARG A 43 -10.43 23.62 -9.19
N ARG A 44 -10.00 23.49 -10.46
CA ARG A 44 -10.93 23.40 -11.58
C ARG A 44 -11.80 22.14 -11.52
N CYS A 45 -11.23 21.01 -11.08
CA CYS A 45 -12.02 19.80 -10.88
C CYS A 45 -13.05 19.97 -9.76
N TYR A 46 -12.70 20.60 -8.65
CA TYR A 46 -13.64 20.87 -7.58
C TYR A 46 -14.76 21.84 -8.00
N GLU A 47 -14.48 22.84 -8.85
CA GLU A 47 -15.51 23.70 -9.42
C GLU A 47 -16.58 22.90 -10.18
N LEU A 48 -16.16 21.85 -10.89
CA LEU A 48 -17.09 21.01 -11.67
C LEU A 48 -17.84 19.99 -10.80
N LEU A 49 -17.23 19.52 -9.72
CA LEU A 49 -17.81 18.49 -8.85
C LEU A 49 -18.65 19.07 -7.72
N ASP A 50 -18.11 20.00 -6.97
CA ASP A 50 -18.74 20.64 -5.82
C ASP A 50 -18.10 22.00 -5.53
N ALA A 51 -18.70 23.04 -6.02
CA ALA A 51 -18.22 24.42 -5.80
C ALA A 51 -18.20 24.85 -4.30
N THR A 52 -18.94 24.16 -3.43
CA THR A 52 -18.94 24.49 -1.99
C THR A 52 -17.62 24.16 -1.32
N ALA A 53 -16.88 23.19 -1.85
CA ALA A 53 -15.57 22.81 -1.35
C ALA A 53 -14.48 23.87 -1.63
N LEU A 54 -14.68 24.78 -2.59
CA LEU A 54 -13.69 25.77 -3.02
C LEU A 54 -13.23 26.68 -1.89
N SER A 55 -14.13 27.09 -1.00
CA SER A 55 -13.77 27.96 0.12
C SER A 55 -12.80 27.29 1.11
N ILE A 56 -12.87 25.98 1.23
CA ILE A 56 -11.95 25.16 2.07
C ILE A 56 -10.64 24.99 1.33
N LEU A 57 -10.71 24.66 0.05
CA LEU A 57 -9.55 24.47 -0.80
C LEU A 57 -8.72 25.75 -0.91
N ASP A 58 -9.36 26.91 -1.15
CA ASP A 58 -8.67 28.19 -1.30
C ASP A 58 -7.93 28.62 -0.01
N ARG A 59 -8.41 28.21 1.16
CA ARG A 59 -7.68 28.40 2.43
C ARG A 59 -6.41 27.56 2.53
N SER A 60 -6.32 26.45 1.82
CA SER A 60 -5.15 25.58 1.79
C SER A 60 -4.10 25.98 0.74
N PHE A 61 -4.38 27.00 -0.09
CA PHE A 61 -3.47 27.44 -1.14
C PHE A 61 -2.11 27.88 -0.60
N LYS A 62 -2.11 28.66 0.48
CA LYS A 62 -0.89 29.11 1.12
C LYS A 62 -0.56 28.22 2.32
N VAL A 63 0.53 27.49 2.21
CA VAL A 63 1.03 26.63 3.28
C VAL A 63 2.19 27.32 3.98
N SER A 64 2.02 27.62 5.27
CA SER A 64 3.07 28.20 6.10
C SER A 64 3.38 27.29 7.26
N GLY A 65 4.64 27.22 7.66
CA GLY A 65 5.06 26.42 8.78
C GLY A 65 6.38 26.87 9.39
N ALA A 66 6.67 26.33 10.56
CA ALA A 66 7.95 26.50 11.23
C ALA A 66 8.43 25.16 11.77
N ALA A 67 9.69 24.84 11.55
CA ALA A 67 10.34 23.64 12.04
C ALA A 67 11.58 24.01 12.87
N ARG A 68 11.75 23.37 14.03
CA ARG A 68 12.95 23.50 14.83
C ARG A 68 13.97 22.49 14.35
N THR A 69 15.16 22.97 13.99
CA THR A 69 16.28 22.13 13.56
C THR A 69 17.42 22.26 14.57
N ALA A 70 18.45 21.43 14.44
CA ALA A 70 19.66 21.55 15.26
C ALA A 70 20.40 22.90 15.05
N GLU A 71 20.21 23.51 13.88
CA GLU A 71 20.87 24.75 13.47
C GLU A 71 20.02 26.00 13.74
N GLY A 72 18.74 25.83 14.15
CA GLY A 72 17.84 26.95 14.45
C GLY A 72 16.39 26.72 14.07
N MET A 73 15.68 27.80 13.77
CA MET A 73 14.29 27.81 13.37
C MET A 73 14.18 28.01 11.85
N LEU A 74 13.61 27.02 11.15
CA LEU A 74 13.24 27.16 9.74
C LEU A 74 11.78 27.66 9.68
N VAL A 75 11.55 28.77 9.03
CA VAL A 75 10.19 29.30 8.74
C VAL A 75 10.00 29.28 7.23
N TYR A 76 8.89 28.76 6.76
CA TYR A 76 8.59 28.68 5.32
C TYR A 76 7.15 29.11 5.01
N SER A 77 6.96 29.57 3.79
CA SER A 77 5.65 29.84 3.20
C SER A 77 5.71 29.46 1.72
N LEU A 78 4.83 28.57 1.30
CA LEU A 78 4.76 28.01 -0.04
C LEU A 78 3.34 28.14 -0.59
N ASP A 79 3.21 28.38 -1.88
CA ASP A 79 1.91 28.48 -2.55
C ASP A 79 1.64 27.21 -3.38
N GLY A 80 0.42 26.67 -3.27
CA GLY A 80 -0.07 25.57 -4.08
C GLY A 80 0.48 24.17 -3.73
N THR A 81 1.40 24.06 -2.76
CA THR A 81 1.89 22.74 -2.33
C THR A 81 0.84 22.02 -1.48
N MET A 82 0.88 20.66 -1.48
CA MET A 82 0.04 19.88 -0.59
C MET A 82 0.68 19.81 0.80
N LYS A 83 -0.16 19.95 1.83
CA LYS A 83 0.25 19.73 3.22
C LYS A 83 -0.13 18.31 3.62
N SER A 84 0.86 17.45 3.87
CA SER A 84 0.64 16.07 4.34
C SER A 84 -0.27 16.06 5.59
N GLY A 85 -1.28 15.19 5.57
CA GLY A 85 -2.28 15.09 6.65
C GLY A 85 -3.42 16.12 6.58
N HIS A 86 -3.48 16.95 5.53
CA HIS A 86 -4.64 17.78 5.25
C HIS A 86 -5.85 16.91 4.86
N ALA A 87 -7.08 17.39 5.10
CA ALA A 87 -8.29 16.65 4.73
C ALA A 87 -8.39 16.33 3.23
N ASP A 88 -7.78 17.16 2.39
CA ASP A 88 -7.73 17.01 0.94
C ASP A 88 -6.56 16.13 0.43
N THR A 89 -5.68 15.62 1.30
CA THR A 89 -4.47 14.91 0.86
C THR A 89 -4.81 13.71 -0.01
N THR A 90 -5.75 12.87 0.40
CA THR A 90 -6.08 11.67 -0.39
C THR A 90 -6.83 12.02 -1.67
N VAL A 91 -7.91 12.78 -1.58
CA VAL A 91 -8.77 13.08 -2.73
C VAL A 91 -8.05 14.03 -3.71
N GLY A 92 -7.48 15.11 -3.21
CA GLY A 92 -6.79 16.10 -4.03
C GLY A 92 -5.55 15.53 -4.71
N ASN A 93 -4.77 14.70 -4.02
CA ASN A 93 -3.65 14.00 -4.62
C ASN A 93 -4.12 13.00 -5.70
N SER A 94 -5.18 12.25 -5.45
CA SER A 94 -5.73 11.34 -6.46
C SER A 94 -6.20 12.05 -7.72
N ILE A 95 -6.83 13.24 -7.60
CA ILE A 95 -7.23 14.05 -8.74
C ILE A 95 -6.01 14.47 -9.56
N VAL A 96 -4.99 15.05 -8.91
CA VAL A 96 -3.77 15.49 -9.60
C VAL A 96 -3.06 14.31 -10.23
N ASN A 97 -2.95 13.21 -9.48
CA ASN A 97 -2.31 11.97 -9.91
C ASN A 97 -2.98 11.41 -11.19
N MET A 98 -4.29 11.26 -11.19
CA MET A 98 -5.06 10.79 -12.35
C MET A 98 -4.83 11.67 -13.59
N LEU A 99 -4.89 12.99 -13.42
CA LEU A 99 -4.77 13.93 -14.55
C LEU A 99 -3.35 13.97 -15.11
N VAL A 100 -2.33 13.96 -14.26
CA VAL A 100 -0.92 13.91 -14.69
C VAL A 100 -0.64 12.61 -15.43
N THR A 101 -1.08 11.48 -14.87
CA THR A 101 -0.90 10.17 -15.51
C THR A 101 -1.59 10.10 -16.86
N TYR A 102 -2.85 10.56 -16.92
CA TYR A 102 -3.60 10.59 -18.19
C TYR A 102 -2.92 11.46 -19.25
N GLN A 103 -2.44 12.65 -18.87
CA GLN A 103 -1.72 13.52 -19.79
C GLN A 103 -0.41 12.87 -20.29
N ALA A 104 0.35 12.26 -19.38
CA ALA A 104 1.60 11.59 -19.73
C ALA A 104 1.39 10.40 -20.70
N LEU A 105 0.32 9.65 -20.52
CA LEU A 105 -0.07 8.57 -21.45
C LEU A 105 -0.39 9.12 -22.84
N LEU A 106 -1.15 10.21 -22.93
CA LEU A 106 -1.46 10.89 -24.20
C LEU A 106 -0.20 11.40 -24.90
N ASP A 107 0.73 12.01 -24.15
CA ASP A 107 2.01 12.52 -24.67
C ASP A 107 2.90 11.39 -25.22
N CYS A 108 2.74 10.16 -24.68
CA CYS A 108 3.41 8.96 -25.19
C CYS A 108 2.61 8.22 -26.29
N GLY A 109 1.46 8.74 -26.72
CA GLY A 109 0.61 8.09 -27.72
C GLY A 109 -0.11 6.84 -27.21
N ILE A 110 -0.21 6.66 -25.89
CA ILE A 110 -0.94 5.55 -25.26
C ILE A 110 -2.38 6.00 -25.03
N HIS A 111 -3.30 5.48 -25.84
CA HIS A 111 -4.71 5.88 -25.83
C HIS A 111 -5.62 4.86 -25.15
N GLU A 112 -5.11 3.67 -24.87
CA GLU A 112 -5.82 2.58 -24.22
C GLU A 112 -5.04 2.16 -22.98
N ALA A 113 -5.60 2.40 -21.82
CA ALA A 113 -5.02 2.01 -20.53
C ALA A 113 -6.09 2.06 -19.43
N GLU A 114 -5.96 1.17 -18.45
CA GLU A 114 -6.70 1.24 -17.22
C GLU A 114 -5.83 1.89 -16.13
N ILE A 115 -6.41 2.84 -15.39
CA ILE A 115 -5.68 3.62 -14.38
C ILE A 115 -6.38 3.53 -13.04
N ILE A 116 -5.65 3.21 -12.00
CA ILE A 116 -6.12 3.30 -10.63
C ILE A 116 -5.15 4.14 -9.80
N VAL A 117 -5.70 5.04 -9.00
CA VAL A 117 -4.92 5.93 -8.13
C VAL A 117 -5.50 5.99 -6.72
N ALA A 118 -4.62 6.15 -5.72
CA ALA A 118 -5.01 6.39 -4.34
C ALA A 118 -3.99 7.31 -3.66
N GLY A 119 -4.28 8.60 -3.63
CA GLY A 119 -3.30 9.59 -3.20
C GLY A 119 -2.17 9.71 -4.22
N ASP A 120 -0.96 9.42 -3.80
CA ASP A 120 0.27 9.38 -4.59
C ASP A 120 0.51 8.01 -5.27
N ASP A 121 -0.04 6.92 -4.73
CA ASP A 121 0.04 5.61 -5.38
C ASP A 121 -0.71 5.60 -6.73
N CYS A 122 -0.07 5.04 -7.76
CA CYS A 122 -0.63 4.89 -9.10
C CYS A 122 -0.25 3.54 -9.71
N LEU A 123 -1.23 2.89 -10.31
CA LEU A 123 -1.03 1.72 -11.14
C LEU A 123 -1.74 1.92 -12.48
N VAL A 124 -1.01 1.73 -13.55
CA VAL A 124 -1.52 1.78 -14.93
C VAL A 124 -1.36 0.40 -15.56
N VAL A 125 -2.42 -0.07 -16.22
CA VAL A 125 -2.39 -1.31 -17.01
C VAL A 125 -2.49 -0.94 -18.49
N ILE A 126 -1.55 -1.41 -19.29
CA ILE A 126 -1.41 -1.04 -20.71
C ILE A 126 -1.42 -2.33 -21.55
N PRO A 127 -2.27 -2.44 -22.59
CA PRO A 127 -2.48 -3.69 -23.32
C PRO A 127 -1.26 -4.12 -24.15
N HIS A 128 -0.34 -3.20 -24.45
CA HIS A 128 0.86 -3.46 -25.27
C HIS A 128 2.13 -2.97 -24.58
N ASP A 129 3.28 -3.37 -25.09
CA ASP A 129 4.57 -2.91 -24.60
C ASP A 129 4.74 -1.40 -24.81
N PHE A 130 5.40 -0.73 -23.89
CA PHE A 130 5.61 0.72 -23.90
C PHE A 130 7.00 1.09 -23.42
N ASP A 131 7.44 2.29 -23.78
CA ASP A 131 8.69 2.86 -23.30
C ASP A 131 8.49 3.50 -21.91
N GLU A 132 8.97 2.80 -20.87
CA GLU A 132 8.90 3.28 -19.48
C GLU A 132 9.62 4.60 -19.28
N VAL A 133 10.76 4.80 -19.98
CA VAL A 133 11.56 6.02 -19.84
C VAL A 133 10.83 7.21 -20.45
N ALA A 134 10.20 7.02 -21.61
CA ALA A 134 9.38 8.05 -22.24
C ALA A 134 8.19 8.45 -21.34
N LEU A 135 7.47 7.48 -20.77
CA LEU A 135 6.34 7.73 -19.89
C LEU A 135 6.77 8.47 -18.63
N ARG A 136 7.85 8.03 -17.98
CA ARG A 136 8.41 8.71 -16.81
C ARG A 136 8.85 10.15 -17.12
N ASN A 137 9.43 10.40 -18.28
CA ASN A 137 9.81 11.74 -18.71
C ASN A 137 8.58 12.64 -18.96
N ALA A 138 7.52 12.08 -19.53
CA ALA A 138 6.25 12.80 -19.71
C ALA A 138 5.63 13.21 -18.36
N GLU A 139 5.61 12.32 -17.37
CA GLU A 139 5.20 12.66 -16.00
C GLU A 139 6.08 13.73 -15.36
N ALA A 140 7.40 13.64 -15.56
CA ALA A 140 8.34 14.65 -15.07
C ALA A 140 8.09 16.04 -15.70
N ASN A 141 7.71 16.10 -16.97
CA ASN A 141 7.32 17.35 -17.64
C ASN A 141 6.03 17.96 -17.03
N CYS A 142 5.19 17.13 -16.43
CA CYS A 142 4.03 17.58 -15.64
C CYS A 142 4.39 18.01 -14.20
N GLY A 143 5.68 18.03 -13.83
CA GLY A 143 6.16 18.49 -12.52
C GLY A 143 6.20 17.42 -11.43
N ILE A 144 6.00 16.16 -11.77
CA ILE A 144 6.08 15.04 -10.83
C ILE A 144 7.46 14.37 -10.96
N VAL A 145 8.03 13.93 -9.83
CA VAL A 145 9.27 13.12 -9.83
C VAL A 145 8.89 11.66 -9.62
N PRO A 146 8.72 10.88 -10.71
CA PRO A 146 8.24 9.51 -10.60
C PRO A 146 9.36 8.56 -10.17
N GLU A 147 9.05 7.65 -9.26
CA GLU A 147 9.78 6.40 -9.03
C GLU A 147 8.88 5.28 -9.57
N SER A 148 9.25 4.74 -10.72
CA SER A 148 8.40 3.79 -11.46
C SER A 148 9.06 2.45 -11.68
N ARG A 149 8.20 1.44 -11.90
CA ARG A 149 8.59 0.09 -12.27
C ARG A 149 7.62 -0.46 -13.30
N LYS A 150 8.16 -1.21 -14.24
CA LYS A 150 7.41 -1.89 -15.27
C LYS A 150 7.41 -3.39 -15.02
N PHE A 151 6.24 -4.00 -15.04
CA PHE A 151 6.06 -5.42 -14.79
C PHE A 151 5.24 -6.09 -15.91
N ARG A 152 5.42 -7.41 -16.01
CA ARG A 152 4.67 -8.26 -16.93
C ARG A 152 3.72 -9.20 -16.19
N ASP A 153 4.06 -9.55 -14.96
CA ASP A 153 3.28 -10.45 -14.12
C ASP A 153 2.56 -9.67 -13.02
N VAL A 154 1.26 -9.88 -12.88
CA VAL A 154 0.44 -9.28 -11.82
C VAL A 154 0.93 -9.67 -10.42
N ALA A 155 1.61 -10.82 -10.30
CA ALA A 155 2.18 -11.25 -9.03
C ALA A 155 3.29 -10.33 -8.51
N ASP A 156 3.94 -9.56 -9.40
CA ASP A 156 4.99 -8.61 -9.03
C ASP A 156 4.46 -7.21 -8.70
N VAL A 157 3.20 -6.95 -9.05
CA VAL A 157 2.58 -5.62 -8.93
C VAL A 157 2.12 -5.35 -7.50
N SER A 158 2.32 -4.13 -7.05
CA SER A 158 1.79 -3.65 -5.77
C SER A 158 1.00 -2.35 -5.91
N PHE A 159 0.04 -2.14 -5.00
CA PHE A 159 -0.75 -0.91 -4.92
C PHE A 159 -1.18 -0.68 -3.47
N ILE A 160 -1.10 0.55 -2.96
CA ILE A 160 -1.45 0.91 -1.57
C ILE A 160 -0.96 -0.08 -0.51
N SER A 161 0.27 -0.57 -0.68
CA SER A 161 0.90 -1.58 0.21
C SER A 161 0.25 -2.97 0.18
N GLY A 162 -0.57 -3.26 -0.82
CA GLY A 162 -1.17 -4.56 -1.10
C GLY A 162 -0.64 -5.18 -2.39
N ILE A 163 -0.99 -6.43 -2.61
CA ILE A 163 -0.63 -7.24 -3.79
C ILE A 163 -1.81 -8.09 -4.21
N TRP A 164 -1.81 -8.55 -5.45
CA TRP A 164 -2.77 -9.54 -5.94
C TRP A 164 -2.18 -10.94 -5.86
N CYS A 165 -2.87 -11.85 -5.21
CA CYS A 165 -2.47 -13.25 -5.09
C CYS A 165 -3.50 -14.17 -5.73
N ASN A 166 -3.05 -15.28 -6.27
CA ASN A 166 -3.92 -16.38 -6.70
C ASN A 166 -4.45 -17.09 -5.45
N ASN A 167 -5.64 -16.73 -5.01
CA ASN A 167 -6.27 -17.30 -3.81
C ASN A 167 -7.05 -18.58 -4.09
N GLN A 168 -7.54 -18.75 -5.31
CA GLN A 168 -8.22 -19.93 -5.83
C GLN A 168 -7.86 -20.11 -7.32
N PRO A 169 -8.07 -21.28 -7.93
CA PRO A 169 -7.80 -21.48 -9.35
C PRO A 169 -8.53 -20.44 -10.22
N GLY A 170 -7.76 -19.63 -10.95
CA GLY A 170 -8.27 -18.60 -11.85
C GLY A 170 -8.86 -17.35 -11.16
N LEU A 171 -8.74 -17.24 -9.84
CA LEU A 171 -9.23 -16.06 -9.09
C LEU A 171 -8.08 -15.33 -8.41
N LEU A 172 -8.19 -14.00 -8.37
CA LEU A 172 -7.28 -13.11 -7.67
C LEU A 172 -7.93 -12.53 -6.41
N ALA A 173 -7.15 -12.39 -5.36
CA ALA A 173 -7.50 -11.61 -4.19
C ALA A 173 -6.46 -10.52 -3.96
N PHE A 174 -6.93 -9.30 -3.68
CA PHE A 174 -6.08 -8.20 -3.22
C PHE A 174 -5.88 -8.31 -1.71
N VAL A 175 -4.63 -8.40 -1.28
CA VAL A 175 -4.25 -8.66 0.11
C VAL A 175 -3.06 -7.83 0.53
N PRO A 176 -2.88 -7.54 1.84
CA PRO A 176 -1.67 -6.87 2.31
C PRO A 176 -0.41 -7.68 2.02
N LYS A 177 0.71 -7.01 1.72
CA LYS A 177 2.03 -7.64 1.55
C LYS A 177 2.42 -8.44 2.81
N PRO A 178 2.62 -9.77 2.74
CA PRO A 178 2.96 -10.62 3.88
C PRO A 178 4.20 -10.18 4.66
N GLY A 179 5.29 -9.87 3.97
CA GLY A 179 6.53 -9.43 4.61
C GLY A 179 6.36 -8.10 5.35
N ARG A 180 5.56 -7.19 4.80
CA ARG A 180 5.25 -5.93 5.46
C ARG A 180 4.38 -6.12 6.71
N LEU A 181 3.48 -7.11 6.70
CA LEU A 181 2.75 -7.51 7.89
C LEU A 181 3.68 -8.10 8.95
N LEU A 182 4.53 -9.07 8.60
CA LEU A 182 5.46 -9.71 9.51
C LEU A 182 6.38 -8.69 10.20
N ALA A 183 6.89 -7.72 9.45
CA ALA A 183 7.78 -6.69 9.96
C ALA A 183 7.11 -5.72 10.94
N ARG A 184 5.78 -5.58 10.88
CA ARG A 184 5.03 -4.54 11.64
C ARG A 184 4.01 -5.09 12.63
N LEU A 185 3.64 -6.37 12.55
CA LEU A 185 2.64 -6.95 13.43
C LEU A 185 3.03 -6.80 14.90
N PHE A 186 2.06 -6.31 15.68
CA PHE A 186 2.18 -6.05 17.12
C PHE A 186 3.14 -4.93 17.54
N TRP A 187 3.78 -4.23 16.60
CA TRP A 187 4.50 -3.01 16.91
C TRP A 187 3.53 -1.88 17.23
N SER A 188 3.80 -1.12 18.28
CA SER A 188 3.02 0.05 18.65
C SER A 188 3.92 1.13 19.22
N VAL A 189 3.77 2.37 18.72
CA VAL A 189 4.47 3.55 19.28
C VAL A 189 3.97 3.86 20.69
N ASN A 190 2.67 3.59 20.95
CA ASN A 190 2.05 3.73 22.25
C ASN A 190 1.49 2.36 22.67
N PRO A 191 2.32 1.46 23.21
CA PRO A 191 1.86 0.14 23.59
C PRO A 191 0.78 0.24 24.65
N PRO A 192 -0.30 -0.57 24.53
CA PRO A 192 -1.30 -0.64 25.58
C PRO A 192 -0.65 -1.14 26.87
N GLY A 193 -1.15 -0.70 28.03
CA GLY A 193 -0.68 -1.24 29.31
C GLY A 193 -0.80 -2.76 29.35
N VAL A 194 0.04 -3.43 30.11
CA VAL A 194 0.14 -4.91 30.18
C VAL A 194 -1.21 -5.61 30.33
N LYS A 195 -2.16 -5.01 31.06
CA LYS A 195 -3.50 -5.53 31.26
C LYS A 195 -4.36 -5.57 29.99
N ARG A 196 -4.03 -4.79 28.95
CA ARG A 196 -4.75 -4.72 27.67
C ARG A 196 -3.99 -5.35 26.51
N LEU A 197 -2.85 -5.96 26.78
CA LEU A 197 -2.01 -6.55 25.71
C LEU A 197 -2.74 -7.71 25.01
N ALA A 198 -3.49 -8.52 25.76
CA ALA A 198 -4.30 -9.61 25.21
C ALA A 198 -5.40 -9.08 24.28
N ASP A 199 -6.15 -8.06 24.72
CA ASP A 199 -7.19 -7.43 23.91
C ASP A 199 -6.62 -6.75 22.65
N PHE A 200 -5.46 -6.11 22.78
CA PHE A 200 -4.74 -5.50 21.65
C PHE A 200 -4.35 -6.55 20.60
N ARG A 201 -3.74 -7.65 21.03
CA ARG A 201 -3.38 -8.76 20.14
C ARG A 201 -4.62 -9.37 19.47
N HIS A 202 -5.66 -9.67 20.26
CA HIS A 202 -6.91 -10.18 19.73
C HIS A 202 -7.53 -9.26 18.67
N SER A 203 -7.51 -7.95 18.91
CA SER A 203 -8.06 -6.96 17.96
C SER A 203 -7.32 -6.95 16.63
N ILE A 204 -5.98 -7.07 16.64
CA ILE A 204 -5.16 -7.14 15.41
C ILE A 204 -5.45 -8.46 14.69
N VAL A 205 -5.44 -9.58 15.40
CA VAL A 205 -5.71 -10.89 14.81
C VAL A 205 -7.11 -10.93 14.19
N ALA A 206 -8.14 -10.51 14.93
CA ALA A 206 -9.52 -10.48 14.44
C ALA A 206 -9.68 -9.61 13.18
N GLY A 207 -8.96 -8.48 13.11
CA GLY A 207 -8.97 -7.60 11.94
C GLY A 207 -8.32 -8.21 10.68
N LEU A 208 -7.25 -8.99 10.85
CA LEU A 208 -6.49 -9.55 9.74
C LEU A 208 -6.94 -10.95 9.34
N LYS A 209 -7.55 -11.71 10.25
CA LYS A 209 -7.89 -13.13 10.05
C LYS A 209 -8.84 -13.34 8.87
N ARG A 210 -9.77 -12.41 8.64
CA ARG A 210 -10.72 -12.46 7.53
C ARG A 210 -10.04 -12.37 6.17
N THR A 211 -9.02 -11.54 6.05
CA THR A 211 -8.30 -11.32 4.79
C THR A 211 -7.08 -12.22 4.65
N CYS A 212 -6.36 -12.51 5.74
CA CYS A 212 -5.05 -13.17 5.68
C CYS A 212 -5.02 -14.54 6.39
N GLY A 213 -6.14 -15.01 6.97
CA GLY A 213 -6.17 -16.25 7.77
C GLY A 213 -5.82 -17.51 6.99
N GLY A 214 -6.06 -17.56 5.69
CA GLY A 214 -5.67 -18.69 4.83
C GLY A 214 -4.33 -18.52 4.12
N MET A 215 -3.64 -17.39 4.31
CA MET A 215 -2.36 -17.13 3.66
C MET A 215 -1.22 -17.88 4.38
N PRO A 216 -0.32 -18.59 3.66
CA PRO A 216 0.82 -19.25 4.26
C PRO A 216 1.65 -18.32 5.13
N VAL A 217 2.22 -18.82 6.20
CA VAL A 217 3.01 -18.10 7.20
C VAL A 217 2.17 -17.13 8.02
N ILE A 218 1.44 -16.20 7.39
CA ILE A 218 0.62 -15.19 8.08
C ILE A 218 -0.55 -15.84 8.82
N GLY A 219 -1.28 -16.73 8.17
CA GLY A 219 -2.40 -17.46 8.80
C GLY A 219 -1.96 -18.22 10.04
N ALA A 220 -0.86 -18.95 9.95
CA ALA A 220 -0.27 -19.68 11.08
C ALA A 220 0.14 -18.74 12.22
N PHE A 221 0.70 -17.57 11.89
CA PHE A 221 1.08 -16.57 12.90
C PHE A 221 -0.13 -15.94 13.58
N LEU A 222 -1.18 -15.64 12.82
CA LEU A 222 -2.44 -15.11 13.37
C LEU A 222 -3.13 -16.14 14.28
N ASP A 223 -3.22 -17.41 13.84
CA ASP A 223 -3.80 -18.47 14.65
C ASP A 223 -3.06 -18.71 15.96
N ALA A 224 -1.73 -18.71 15.92
CA ALA A 224 -0.90 -18.87 17.10
C ALA A 224 -1.00 -17.69 18.10
N ASN A 225 -1.38 -16.52 17.64
CA ASN A 225 -1.51 -15.32 18.45
C ASN A 225 -2.96 -14.92 18.75
N ASP A 226 -3.93 -15.73 18.33
CA ASP A 226 -5.33 -15.52 18.69
C ASP A 226 -5.53 -15.78 20.18
N VAL A 227 -6.20 -14.84 20.85
CA VAL A 227 -6.50 -14.91 22.29
C VAL A 227 -8.00 -15.09 22.44
N PRO A 228 -8.47 -16.33 22.71
CA PRO A 228 -9.90 -16.59 22.89
C PRO A 228 -10.49 -15.71 24.01
N GLY A 229 -11.64 -15.08 23.73
CA GLY A 229 -12.34 -14.24 24.69
C GLY A 229 -11.74 -12.85 24.92
N GLY A 230 -10.77 -12.44 24.11
CA GLY A 230 -10.27 -11.07 24.11
C GLY A 230 -11.34 -10.08 23.64
N ASN A 231 -11.31 -8.86 24.18
CA ASN A 231 -12.20 -7.80 23.74
C ASN A 231 -11.59 -7.04 22.57
N ILE A 232 -12.43 -6.62 21.61
CA ILE A 232 -11.99 -5.74 20.55
C ILE A 232 -11.84 -4.33 21.10
N VAL A 233 -10.61 -3.80 21.11
CA VAL A 233 -10.35 -2.44 21.53
C VAL A 233 -10.82 -1.44 20.46
N GLU A 234 -11.28 -0.28 20.91
CA GLU A 234 -11.89 0.75 20.07
C GLU A 234 -10.96 1.23 18.91
N THR A 235 -9.65 1.15 19.12
CA THR A 235 -8.65 1.44 18.09
C THR A 235 -8.82 0.57 16.84
N GLY A 236 -9.15 -0.72 17.01
CA GLY A 236 -9.44 -1.63 15.89
C GLY A 236 -10.70 -1.25 15.12
N LYS A 237 -11.73 -0.75 15.80
CA LYS A 237 -12.96 -0.23 15.18
C LYS A 237 -12.69 1.04 14.37
N LYS A 238 -11.90 1.97 14.93
CA LYS A 238 -11.62 3.28 14.34
C LYS A 238 -10.84 3.18 13.01
N TYR A 239 -10.00 2.17 12.84
CA TYR A 239 -9.20 2.01 11.62
C TYR A 239 -9.82 1.04 10.59
N GLY A 240 -11.10 0.71 10.73
CA GLY A 240 -11.82 -0.09 9.74
C GLY A 240 -11.34 -1.54 9.60
N LEU A 241 -10.50 -2.03 10.51
CA LEU A 241 -9.98 -3.40 10.49
C LEU A 241 -11.09 -4.48 10.53
N LEU A 242 -12.29 -4.10 10.95
CA LEU A 242 -13.46 -4.98 11.03
C LEU A 242 -14.27 -5.07 9.72
N TYR A 243 -13.96 -4.27 8.70
CA TYR A 243 -14.74 -4.18 7.47
C TYR A 243 -14.05 -4.79 6.25
N LYS A 244 -12.95 -5.52 6.47
CA LYS A 244 -12.29 -6.22 5.38
C LYS A 244 -13.13 -7.40 4.91
N SER A 245 -13.16 -7.60 3.60
CA SER A 245 -13.85 -8.72 2.98
C SER A 245 -13.21 -10.05 3.39
N ASP A 246 -14.03 -11.09 3.53
CA ASP A 246 -13.50 -12.44 3.72
C ASP A 246 -12.85 -12.91 2.42
N VAL A 247 -11.61 -13.37 2.52
CA VAL A 247 -10.91 -14.01 1.40
C VAL A 247 -10.91 -15.52 1.63
N VAL A 248 -11.44 -16.24 0.65
CA VAL A 248 -11.41 -17.71 0.65
C VAL A 248 -10.16 -18.17 -0.10
N TYR A 249 -9.43 -19.08 0.50
CA TYR A 249 -8.19 -19.62 -0.04
C TYR A 249 -8.32 -21.11 -0.36
N ASP A 250 -7.93 -21.47 -1.59
CA ASP A 250 -7.60 -22.86 -1.94
C ASP A 250 -6.15 -23.13 -1.54
N LYS A 251 -5.94 -24.03 -0.58
CA LYS A 251 -4.62 -24.25 0.02
C LYS A 251 -3.52 -24.58 -1.00
N PRO A 252 -3.71 -25.51 -1.94
CA PRO A 252 -2.69 -25.79 -2.96
C PRO A 252 -2.36 -24.56 -3.80
N THR A 253 -3.37 -23.82 -4.26
CA THR A 253 -3.20 -22.65 -5.12
C THR A 253 -2.43 -21.53 -4.43
N ILE A 254 -2.83 -21.17 -3.21
CA ILE A 254 -2.15 -20.09 -2.49
C ILE A 254 -0.74 -20.48 -2.04
N LEU A 255 -0.50 -21.76 -1.69
CA LEU A 255 0.83 -22.25 -1.32
C LEU A 255 1.77 -22.21 -2.54
N ALA A 256 1.34 -22.68 -3.71
CA ALA A 256 2.11 -22.60 -4.94
C ALA A 256 2.47 -21.15 -5.30
N TRP A 257 1.48 -20.24 -5.26
CA TRP A 257 1.71 -18.81 -5.49
C TRP A 257 2.71 -18.23 -4.49
N PHE A 258 2.57 -18.56 -3.22
CA PHE A 258 3.46 -18.06 -2.16
C PHE A 258 4.90 -18.54 -2.35
N CYS A 259 5.09 -19.84 -2.62
CA CYS A 259 6.40 -20.41 -2.90
C CYS A 259 7.07 -19.76 -4.12
N GLN A 260 6.32 -19.55 -5.19
CA GLN A 260 6.81 -18.90 -6.40
C GLN A 260 7.24 -17.46 -6.12
N ARG A 261 6.38 -16.66 -5.48
CA ARG A 261 6.64 -15.24 -5.21
C ARG A 261 7.89 -15.02 -4.37
N TYR A 262 8.07 -15.81 -3.31
CA TYR A 262 9.19 -15.62 -2.37
C TYR A 262 10.42 -16.49 -2.70
N GLY A 263 10.34 -17.36 -3.69
CA GLY A 263 11.43 -18.27 -4.06
C GLY A 263 11.76 -19.24 -2.93
N VAL A 264 10.75 -19.80 -2.26
CA VAL A 264 10.87 -20.74 -1.14
C VAL A 264 10.16 -22.05 -1.45
N SER A 265 10.56 -23.15 -0.80
CA SER A 265 9.88 -24.43 -0.90
C SER A 265 8.72 -24.56 0.09
N GLU A 266 7.83 -25.54 -0.13
CA GLU A 266 6.77 -25.88 0.82
C GLU A 266 7.34 -26.25 2.19
N GLY A 267 8.47 -26.99 2.23
CA GLY A 267 9.15 -27.33 3.47
C GLY A 267 9.68 -26.11 4.23
N ASP A 268 10.15 -25.09 3.51
CA ASP A 268 10.56 -23.81 4.10
C ASP A 268 9.37 -23.07 4.74
N VAL A 269 8.22 -23.10 4.07
CA VAL A 269 6.98 -22.52 4.61
C VAL A 269 6.56 -23.23 5.89
N GLU A 270 6.55 -24.57 5.91
CA GLU A 270 6.19 -25.35 7.09
C GLU A 270 7.14 -25.09 8.27
N ASP A 271 8.44 -24.93 8.00
CA ASP A 271 9.43 -24.65 9.04
C ASP A 271 9.25 -23.24 9.63
N ALA A 272 9.01 -22.23 8.78
CA ALA A 272 8.70 -20.88 9.21
C ALA A 272 7.41 -20.85 10.07
N GLU A 273 6.36 -21.55 9.65
CA GLU A 273 5.10 -21.64 10.41
C GLU A 273 5.28 -22.33 11.76
N ARG A 274 6.07 -23.40 11.80
CA ARG A 274 6.40 -24.12 13.06
C ARG A 274 7.13 -23.18 14.02
N THR A 275 8.09 -22.42 13.51
CA THR A 275 8.85 -21.44 14.30
C THR A 275 7.91 -20.37 14.87
N LEU A 276 7.02 -19.80 14.06
CA LEU A 276 6.07 -18.77 14.49
C LEU A 276 5.11 -19.29 15.57
N ARG A 277 4.62 -20.52 15.43
CA ARG A 277 3.78 -21.16 16.47
C ARG A 277 4.55 -21.35 17.78
N GLY A 278 5.84 -21.68 17.71
CA GLY A 278 6.71 -21.90 18.88
C GLY A 278 7.04 -20.62 19.67
N VAL A 279 6.95 -19.45 19.05
CA VAL A 279 7.22 -18.15 19.69
C VAL A 279 5.96 -17.34 20.00
N ALA A 280 4.80 -17.89 19.74
CA ALA A 280 3.52 -17.24 19.98
C ALA A 280 3.40 -16.68 21.41
N GLY A 281 2.97 -15.43 21.52
CA GLY A 281 2.81 -14.74 22.81
C GLY A 281 4.11 -14.28 23.48
N ARG A 282 5.26 -14.54 22.90
CA ARG A 282 6.56 -14.03 23.41
C ARG A 282 6.82 -12.64 22.83
N LEU A 283 7.42 -11.79 23.66
CA LEU A 283 7.94 -10.50 23.19
C LEU A 283 9.37 -10.71 22.68
N GLY A 284 9.70 -10.14 21.53
CA GLY A 284 11.05 -10.18 20.98
C GLY A 284 11.05 -10.27 19.45
N VAL A 285 12.25 -10.22 18.89
CA VAL A 285 12.50 -10.37 17.45
C VAL A 285 12.67 -11.85 17.12
N VAL A 286 11.94 -12.33 16.15
CA VAL A 286 12.10 -13.69 15.61
C VAL A 286 13.07 -13.61 14.45
N LYS A 287 14.20 -14.32 14.57
CA LYS A 287 15.18 -14.46 13.47
C LYS A 287 14.97 -15.80 12.78
N HIS A 288 14.69 -15.76 11.50
CA HIS A 288 14.47 -16.95 10.68
C HIS A 288 14.66 -16.59 9.20
N GLY A 289 15.55 -17.31 8.51
CA GLY A 289 15.96 -16.95 7.16
C GLY A 289 14.82 -16.82 6.15
N ILE A 290 13.77 -17.65 6.29
CA ILE A 290 12.59 -17.57 5.40
C ILE A 290 11.75 -16.34 5.71
N LEU A 291 11.57 -15.99 6.99
CA LEU A 291 10.83 -14.78 7.37
C LEU A 291 11.58 -13.53 6.92
N ASP A 292 12.91 -13.53 7.06
CA ASP A 292 13.77 -12.45 6.58
C ASP A 292 13.63 -12.30 5.06
N ARG A 293 13.67 -13.43 4.31
CA ARG A 293 13.47 -13.42 2.85
C ARG A 293 12.12 -12.84 2.43
N ILE A 294 11.02 -13.22 3.09
CA ILE A 294 9.68 -12.69 2.82
C ILE A 294 9.65 -11.18 3.09
N CYS A 295 10.26 -10.75 4.20
CA CYS A 295 10.37 -9.32 4.51
C CYS A 295 11.20 -8.56 3.47
N GLU A 296 12.34 -9.08 3.05
CA GLU A 296 13.20 -8.46 2.03
C GLU A 296 12.46 -8.22 0.72
N VAL A 297 11.74 -9.23 0.23
CA VAL A 297 10.96 -9.10 -1.03
C VAL A 297 9.90 -8.00 -0.93
N ASP A 298 9.17 -7.93 0.18
CA ASP A 298 8.04 -7.02 0.31
C ASP A 298 8.41 -5.64 0.85
N LEU A 299 9.62 -5.48 1.37
CA LEU A 299 10.16 -4.21 1.89
C LEU A 299 11.20 -3.58 0.96
N ALA A 300 11.53 -4.21 -0.16
CA ALA A 300 12.50 -3.71 -1.13
C ALA A 300 12.22 -2.27 -1.62
N ASP A 301 10.97 -1.83 -1.52
CA ASP A 301 10.52 -0.50 -1.92
C ASP A 301 10.67 0.57 -0.82
N LEU A 302 11.00 0.15 0.41
CA LEU A 302 11.15 1.08 1.52
C LEU A 302 12.57 1.67 1.52
N PRO A 303 12.72 2.99 1.78
CA PRO A 303 14.03 3.58 1.93
C PRO A 303 14.79 2.91 3.09
N ASP A 304 16.10 2.69 2.91
CA ASP A 304 17.00 1.98 3.85
C ASP A 304 16.87 2.39 5.33
N ARG A 305 16.39 3.59 5.59
CA ARG A 305 16.17 4.12 6.94
C ARG A 305 15.09 3.40 7.76
N VAL A 306 14.25 2.62 7.11
CA VAL A 306 13.13 1.90 7.78
C VAL A 306 13.58 0.53 8.28
N LEU A 307 14.68 0.00 7.75
CA LEU A 307 15.19 -1.34 8.04
C LEU A 307 16.18 -1.40 9.21
N THR A 308 16.67 -0.25 9.70
CA THR A 308 17.54 -0.22 10.89
C THR A 308 16.68 -0.34 12.14
N ALA A 309 16.74 -1.50 12.81
CA ALA A 309 16.22 -1.63 14.15
C ALA A 309 16.89 -0.58 15.05
N PRO A 310 16.16 0.09 15.96
CA PRO A 310 16.79 0.93 16.94
C PRO A 310 17.82 0.09 17.69
N ALA A 311 19.06 0.56 17.73
CA ALA A 311 20.10 -0.03 18.57
C ALA A 311 19.55 -0.08 20.00
N GLY A 312 19.53 -1.28 20.58
CA GLY A 312 18.87 -1.68 21.80
C GLY A 312 19.25 -0.88 23.03
#